data_b4516d332d41c358c75eee2c87693dc7
#
_entry.id   b4516d332d41c358c75eee2c87693dc7
#
_cell.length_a   1.000
_cell.length_b   1.000
_cell.length_c   1.000
_cell.angle_alpha   90.00
_cell.angle_beta   90.00
_cell.angle_gamma   90.00
#
_symmetry.space_group_name_H-M   'P 1'
#
loop_
_entity.id
_entity.type
_entity.pdbx_description
1 polymer ?
#
loop_
_entity_poly.entity_id
_entity_poly.type
_entity_poly.pdbx_seq_one_letter_code
_entity_poly.pdbx_strand_id
1 'polypeptide(L)'
;MKTVWIIGAGQFGEKAAVRLRLKYPEAAIMVVDQDRSALRRVEGVATAGVVGDGAVYLAEHLIGSEEPDWIVAAVPIHLAFDWLCKRLSPDYRIEKLAVPETLTQKLGCVFKGEGGRVYTSMADFICPNNCPEPADLCFVTGKPRPIDLYKELLAVDPRQMTPVIVRSRQLSAGVGGYRPGDLFDALRKVKACRGPVLLGTACRCHSVLDAFRLIPRKS
;
A
#
# COMPACT_ATOMS: atom_id res chain seq x y z
N MET A 1 9.44 -3.71 -16.72
CA MET A 1 8.51 -4.45 -15.84
C MET A 1 8.31 -5.82 -16.47
N LYS A 2 8.72 -6.88 -15.76
CA LYS A 2 8.59 -8.28 -16.21
C LYS A 2 7.45 -8.99 -15.50
N THR A 3 7.31 -8.74 -14.19
CA THR A 3 6.34 -9.43 -13.34
C THR A 3 5.62 -8.44 -12.42
N VAL A 4 4.31 -8.63 -12.25
CA VAL A 4 3.50 -7.82 -11.33
C VAL A 4 2.48 -8.69 -10.62
N TRP A 5 2.35 -8.49 -9.31
CA TRP A 5 1.28 -9.09 -8.52
C TRP A 5 0.25 -8.02 -8.19
N ILE A 6 -0.99 -8.25 -8.57
CA ILE A 6 -2.14 -7.42 -8.24
C ILE A 6 -2.92 -8.13 -7.13
N ILE A 7 -3.02 -7.50 -5.99
CA ILE A 7 -3.75 -8.04 -4.85
C ILE A 7 -5.12 -7.40 -4.80
N GLY A 8 -6.15 -8.20 -5.11
CA GLY A 8 -7.53 -7.80 -5.32
C GLY A 8 -7.91 -7.78 -6.80
N ALA A 9 -9.03 -8.43 -7.14
CA ALA A 9 -9.64 -8.48 -8.48
C ALA A 9 -10.96 -7.67 -8.56
N GLY A 10 -11.23 -6.81 -7.57
CA GLY A 10 -12.33 -5.88 -7.60
C GLY A 10 -12.18 -4.83 -8.72
N GLN A 11 -13.06 -3.83 -8.74
CA GLN A 11 -13.06 -2.79 -9.78
C GLN A 11 -11.70 -2.14 -10.04
N PHE A 12 -10.90 -1.89 -8.98
CA PHE A 12 -9.57 -1.29 -9.11
C PHE A 12 -8.52 -2.29 -9.59
N GLY A 13 -8.59 -3.55 -9.16
CA GLY A 13 -7.69 -4.59 -9.61
C GLY A 13 -7.89 -4.96 -11.08
N GLU A 14 -9.13 -5.06 -11.53
CA GLU A 14 -9.49 -5.25 -12.94
C GLU A 14 -8.93 -4.11 -13.81
N LYS A 15 -9.16 -2.85 -13.43
CA LYS A 15 -8.60 -1.68 -14.13
C LYS A 15 -7.08 -1.70 -14.13
N ALA A 16 -6.45 -2.09 -13.02
CA ALA A 16 -5.01 -2.21 -12.93
C ALA A 16 -4.47 -3.26 -13.91
N ALA A 17 -5.07 -4.46 -13.93
CA ALA A 17 -4.69 -5.53 -14.84
C ALA A 17 -4.77 -5.08 -16.31
N VAL A 18 -5.90 -4.49 -16.73
CA VAL A 18 -6.10 -4.00 -18.10
C VAL A 18 -5.07 -2.92 -18.46
N ARG A 19 -4.88 -1.92 -17.61
CA ARG A 19 -3.95 -0.82 -17.89
C ARG A 19 -2.50 -1.25 -17.93
N LEU A 20 -2.12 -2.18 -17.05
CA LEU A 20 -0.76 -2.71 -17.04
C LEU A 20 -0.51 -3.63 -18.24
N ARG A 21 -1.48 -4.45 -18.65
CA ARG A 21 -1.38 -5.25 -19.88
C ARG A 21 -1.19 -4.38 -21.12
N LEU A 22 -2.00 -3.31 -21.25
CA LEU A 22 -1.88 -2.37 -22.37
C LEU A 22 -0.50 -1.66 -22.40
N LYS A 23 0.01 -1.29 -21.23
CA LYS A 23 1.29 -0.56 -21.12
C LYS A 23 2.51 -1.49 -21.22
N TYR A 24 2.38 -2.72 -20.75
CA TYR A 24 3.45 -3.73 -20.69
C TYR A 24 2.92 -5.08 -21.20
N PRO A 25 2.79 -5.24 -22.53
CA PRO A 25 2.16 -6.43 -23.13
C PRO A 25 2.80 -7.76 -22.73
N GLU A 26 4.12 -7.76 -22.50
CA GLU A 26 4.90 -8.96 -22.17
C GLU A 26 5.01 -9.23 -20.64
N ALA A 27 4.41 -8.39 -19.80
CA ALA A 27 4.52 -8.58 -18.36
C ALA A 27 3.69 -9.79 -17.90
N ALA A 28 4.28 -10.62 -17.04
CA ALA A 28 3.53 -11.64 -16.32
C ALA A 28 2.70 -10.96 -15.21
N ILE A 29 1.38 -10.95 -15.36
CA ILE A 29 0.44 -10.33 -14.43
C ILE A 29 -0.26 -11.45 -13.65
N MET A 30 0.02 -11.55 -12.35
CA MET A 30 -0.69 -12.42 -11.44
C MET A 30 -1.72 -11.61 -10.65
N VAL A 31 -2.94 -12.13 -10.52
CA VAL A 31 -4.00 -11.50 -9.72
C VAL A 31 -4.43 -12.45 -8.60
N VAL A 32 -4.47 -11.96 -7.37
CA VAL A 32 -4.87 -12.71 -6.19
C VAL A 32 -6.15 -12.12 -5.61
N ASP A 33 -7.18 -12.91 -5.44
CA ASP A 33 -8.43 -12.51 -4.79
C ASP A 33 -9.12 -13.69 -4.11
N GLN A 34 -9.87 -13.45 -3.05
CA GLN A 34 -10.67 -14.49 -2.39
C GLN A 34 -11.91 -14.88 -3.21
N ASP A 35 -12.44 -13.94 -4.00
CA ASP A 35 -13.60 -14.15 -4.84
C ASP A 35 -13.21 -14.67 -6.23
N ARG A 36 -13.49 -15.96 -6.45
CA ARG A 36 -13.30 -16.60 -7.76
C ARG A 36 -14.06 -15.89 -8.88
N SER A 37 -15.21 -15.30 -8.59
CA SER A 37 -16.00 -14.58 -9.60
C SER A 37 -15.32 -13.29 -10.04
N ALA A 38 -14.64 -12.62 -9.11
CA ALA A 38 -13.81 -11.45 -9.40
C ALA A 38 -12.64 -11.80 -10.31
N LEU A 39 -11.98 -12.93 -10.07
CA LEU A 39 -10.86 -13.40 -10.91
C LEU A 39 -11.28 -13.69 -12.35
N ARG A 40 -12.51 -14.17 -12.59
CA ARG A 40 -13.01 -14.39 -13.96
C ARG A 40 -13.03 -13.11 -14.81
N ARG A 41 -13.22 -11.95 -14.19
CA ARG A 41 -13.22 -10.66 -14.92
C ARG A 41 -11.86 -10.26 -15.48
N VAL A 42 -10.81 -10.84 -14.95
CA VAL A 42 -9.43 -10.59 -15.40
C VAL A 42 -8.84 -11.73 -16.24
N GLU A 43 -9.62 -12.79 -16.49
CA GLU A 43 -9.26 -13.84 -17.45
C GLU A 43 -9.01 -13.23 -18.83
N GLY A 44 -7.95 -13.67 -19.50
CA GLY A 44 -7.51 -13.12 -20.79
C GLY A 44 -6.69 -11.82 -20.70
N VAL A 45 -6.64 -11.18 -19.53
CA VAL A 45 -5.78 -10.02 -19.26
C VAL A 45 -4.64 -10.38 -18.31
N ALA A 46 -4.96 -11.07 -17.21
CA ALA A 46 -3.97 -11.64 -16.30
C ALA A 46 -3.28 -12.87 -16.92
N THR A 47 -2.03 -13.10 -16.53
CA THR A 47 -1.29 -14.33 -16.87
C THR A 47 -1.76 -15.49 -16.01
N ALA A 48 -2.09 -15.21 -14.74
CA ALA A 48 -2.61 -16.17 -13.77
C ALA A 48 -3.54 -15.52 -12.75
N GLY A 49 -4.56 -16.23 -12.31
CA GLY A 49 -5.43 -15.89 -11.19
C GLY A 49 -5.27 -16.89 -10.05
N VAL A 50 -5.12 -16.39 -8.83
CA VAL A 50 -4.98 -17.20 -7.62
C VAL A 50 -6.10 -16.89 -6.64
N VAL A 51 -6.83 -17.92 -6.20
CA VAL A 51 -7.87 -17.76 -5.18
C VAL A 51 -7.23 -17.81 -3.80
N GLY A 52 -7.30 -16.70 -3.03
CA GLY A 52 -6.73 -16.63 -1.70
C GLY A 52 -6.77 -15.24 -1.07
N ASP A 53 -6.49 -15.20 0.24
CA ASP A 53 -6.29 -13.95 0.96
C ASP A 53 -4.97 -13.31 0.53
N GLY A 54 -5.02 -12.05 0.09
CA GLY A 54 -3.85 -11.37 -0.48
C GLY A 54 -2.71 -11.15 0.52
N ALA A 55 -3.01 -10.91 1.80
CA ALA A 55 -1.97 -10.72 2.81
C ALA A 55 -1.34 -12.07 3.21
N VAL A 56 -2.13 -13.14 3.23
CA VAL A 56 -1.62 -14.52 3.41
C VAL A 56 -0.73 -14.89 2.23
N TYR A 57 -1.24 -14.71 1.02
CA TYR A 57 -0.49 -15.00 -0.20
C TYR A 57 0.88 -14.31 -0.22
N LEU A 58 0.91 -13.01 0.08
CA LEU A 58 2.17 -12.27 0.18
C LEU A 58 3.08 -12.80 1.28
N ALA A 59 2.53 -13.19 2.44
CA ALA A 59 3.34 -13.71 3.55
C ALA A 59 4.01 -15.05 3.22
N GLU A 60 3.36 -15.89 2.42
CA GLU A 60 3.82 -17.21 2.04
C GLU A 60 4.75 -17.21 0.82
N HIS A 61 4.51 -16.31 -0.15
CA HIS A 61 5.20 -16.34 -1.45
C HIS A 61 6.23 -15.22 -1.63
N LEU A 62 6.16 -14.14 -0.84
CA LEU A 62 7.17 -13.08 -0.89
C LEU A 62 8.34 -13.44 0.05
N ILE A 63 9.19 -14.36 -0.39
CA ILE A 63 10.26 -14.99 0.40
C ILE A 63 11.68 -14.83 -0.17
N GLY A 64 11.84 -14.00 -1.20
CA GLY A 64 13.15 -13.57 -1.71
C GLY A 64 13.68 -14.29 -2.94
N SER A 65 13.03 -15.37 -3.46
CA SER A 65 13.54 -16.11 -4.63
C SER A 65 12.80 -15.88 -5.95
N GLU A 66 11.53 -15.53 -5.91
CA GLU A 66 10.70 -15.28 -7.11
C GLU A 66 9.80 -14.07 -6.89
N GLU A 67 10.44 -12.93 -6.59
CA GLU A 67 9.71 -11.72 -6.29
C GLU A 67 9.21 -11.05 -7.57
N PRO A 68 8.00 -10.45 -7.55
CA PRO A 68 7.56 -9.62 -8.65
C PRO A 68 8.36 -8.31 -8.69
N ASP A 69 8.44 -7.67 -9.84
CA ASP A 69 9.00 -6.31 -9.91
C ASP A 69 8.15 -5.32 -9.10
N TRP A 70 6.82 -5.55 -9.08
CA TRP A 70 5.85 -4.66 -8.44
C TRP A 70 4.68 -5.40 -7.80
N ILE A 71 4.19 -4.83 -6.71
CA ILE A 71 2.96 -5.25 -6.02
C ILE A 71 1.96 -4.09 -6.12
N VAL A 72 0.77 -4.36 -6.63
CA VAL A 72 -0.36 -3.41 -6.70
C VAL A 72 -1.39 -3.83 -5.65
N ALA A 73 -1.60 -2.97 -4.64
CA ALA A 73 -2.61 -3.18 -3.61
C ALA A 73 -3.95 -2.62 -4.09
N ALA A 74 -4.84 -3.48 -4.59
CA ALA A 74 -6.17 -3.12 -5.08
C ALA A 74 -7.29 -3.64 -4.16
N VAL A 75 -7.01 -3.71 -2.87
CA VAL A 75 -7.90 -4.18 -1.79
C VAL A 75 -8.22 -3.03 -0.83
N PRO A 76 -9.40 -3.05 -0.16
CA PRO A 76 -9.80 -2.00 0.77
C PRO A 76 -9.17 -2.15 2.18
N ILE A 77 -7.97 -2.67 2.24
CA ILE A 77 -7.20 -2.88 3.48
C ILE A 77 -5.82 -2.22 3.37
N HIS A 78 -5.12 -2.07 4.48
CA HIS A 78 -3.71 -1.66 4.45
C HIS A 78 -2.81 -2.89 4.24
N LEU A 79 -2.71 -3.34 3.00
CA LEU A 79 -2.04 -4.59 2.64
C LEU A 79 -0.62 -4.72 3.21
N ALA A 80 0.16 -3.62 3.18
CA ALA A 80 1.51 -3.61 3.74
C ALA A 80 1.52 -3.85 5.26
N PHE A 81 0.55 -3.29 5.99
CA PHE A 81 0.40 -3.52 7.43
C PHE A 81 -0.03 -4.97 7.71
N ASP A 82 -1.03 -5.47 6.99
CA ASP A 82 -1.57 -6.80 7.23
C ASP A 82 -0.54 -7.89 6.87
N TRP A 83 0.26 -7.70 5.80
CA TRP A 83 1.41 -8.53 5.48
C TRP A 83 2.46 -8.50 6.61
N LEU A 84 2.81 -7.30 7.08
CA LEU A 84 3.79 -7.11 8.15
C LEU A 84 3.33 -7.77 9.45
N CYS A 85 2.05 -7.69 9.80
CA CYS A 85 1.47 -8.38 10.95
C CYS A 85 1.69 -9.90 10.86
N LYS A 86 1.45 -10.50 9.68
CA LYS A 86 1.67 -11.94 9.47
C LYS A 86 3.14 -12.33 9.60
N ARG A 87 4.06 -11.52 9.05
CA ARG A 87 5.51 -11.74 9.13
C ARG A 87 6.09 -11.57 10.54
N LEU A 88 5.45 -10.78 11.39
CA LEU A 88 5.88 -10.51 12.76
C LEU A 88 5.21 -11.41 13.80
N SER A 89 4.06 -11.99 13.49
CA SER A 89 3.24 -12.74 14.46
C SER A 89 3.94 -13.90 15.17
N PRO A 90 4.95 -14.59 14.60
CA PRO A 90 5.69 -15.62 15.34
C PRO A 90 6.46 -15.05 16.56
N ASP A 91 7.10 -13.90 16.39
CA ASP A 91 8.03 -13.33 17.39
C ASP A 91 7.40 -12.23 18.24
N TYR A 92 6.33 -11.57 17.73
CA TYR A 92 5.76 -10.37 18.33
C TYR A 92 4.23 -10.40 18.39
N ARG A 93 3.69 -9.74 19.41
CA ARG A 93 2.29 -9.27 19.44
C ARG A 93 2.30 -7.81 18.99
N ILE A 94 1.33 -7.44 18.16
CA ILE A 94 1.14 -6.08 17.71
C ILE A 94 0.10 -5.41 18.59
N GLU A 95 0.50 -4.34 19.26
CA GLU A 95 -0.38 -3.47 20.03
C GLU A 95 -0.73 -2.26 19.16
N LYS A 96 -1.99 -2.19 18.70
CA LYS A 96 -2.47 -1.04 17.93
C LYS A 96 -2.55 0.21 18.79
N LEU A 97 -2.17 1.34 18.20
CA LEU A 97 -2.22 2.67 18.78
C LEU A 97 -3.08 3.57 17.91
N ALA A 98 -3.59 4.66 18.48
CA ALA A 98 -4.21 5.70 17.69
C ALA A 98 -3.14 6.50 16.92
N VAL A 99 -3.43 6.85 15.68
CA VAL A 99 -2.62 7.84 14.95
C VAL A 99 -2.88 9.22 15.59
N PRO A 100 -1.85 9.94 16.06
CA PRO A 100 -2.04 11.22 16.75
C PRO A 100 -2.74 12.26 15.88
N GLU A 101 -3.72 12.97 16.43
CA GLU A 101 -4.45 14.01 15.69
C GLU A 101 -3.53 15.17 15.27
N THR A 102 -2.53 15.48 16.08
CA THR A 102 -1.50 16.48 15.74
C THR A 102 -0.73 16.18 14.45
N LEU A 103 -0.61 14.88 14.12
CA LEU A 103 -0.04 14.40 12.87
C LEU A 103 -1.01 14.56 11.70
N THR A 104 -2.27 14.19 11.91
CA THR A 104 -3.27 14.13 10.84
C THR A 104 -3.78 15.51 10.43
N GLN A 105 -3.77 16.50 11.32
CA GLN A 105 -4.20 17.90 11.02
C GLN A 105 -3.45 18.53 9.84
N LYS A 106 -2.23 18.06 9.55
CA LYS A 106 -1.39 18.59 8.45
C LYS A 106 -1.52 17.80 7.14
N LEU A 107 -2.30 16.72 7.13
CA LEU A 107 -2.32 15.74 6.03
C LEU A 107 -3.51 15.88 5.08
N GLY A 108 -4.17 17.04 5.04
CA GLY A 108 -5.35 17.28 4.21
C GLY A 108 -6.63 16.68 4.79
N CYS A 109 -7.46 16.06 3.95
CA CYS A 109 -8.67 15.36 4.38
C CYS A 109 -8.31 14.06 5.08
N VAL A 110 -8.95 13.80 6.23
CA VAL A 110 -8.68 12.64 7.09
C VAL A 110 -9.95 11.83 7.29
N PHE A 111 -9.86 10.52 7.04
CA PHE A 111 -10.95 9.58 7.22
C PHE A 111 -10.50 8.48 8.18
N LYS A 112 -11.29 8.23 9.23
CA LYS A 112 -11.04 7.16 10.19
C LYS A 112 -11.64 5.84 9.67
N GLY A 113 -10.82 4.81 9.59
CA GLY A 113 -11.22 3.46 9.25
C GLY A 113 -11.30 2.57 10.48
N GLU A 114 -11.58 1.30 10.25
CA GLU A 114 -11.66 0.29 11.31
C GLU A 114 -10.31 0.08 12.01
N GLY A 115 -10.37 -0.25 13.30
CA GLY A 115 -9.20 -0.59 14.11
C GLY A 115 -8.20 0.55 14.29
N GLY A 116 -8.63 1.81 14.19
CA GLY A 116 -7.77 2.99 14.36
C GLY A 116 -6.97 3.36 13.11
N ARG A 117 -7.20 2.70 11.98
CA ARG A 117 -6.62 3.03 10.67
C ARG A 117 -7.06 4.41 10.23
N VAL A 118 -6.16 5.12 9.57
CA VAL A 118 -6.42 6.46 9.05
C VAL A 118 -6.11 6.51 7.57
N TYR A 119 -7.04 7.05 6.80
CA TYR A 119 -6.84 7.38 5.39
C TYR A 119 -6.70 8.88 5.25
N THR A 120 -5.78 9.34 4.40
CA THR A 120 -5.63 10.78 4.15
C THR A 120 -5.62 11.08 2.66
N SER A 121 -6.12 12.25 2.30
CA SER A 121 -6.13 12.76 0.93
C SER A 121 -5.79 14.25 0.91
N MET A 122 -4.91 14.64 0.00
CA MET A 122 -4.65 16.06 -0.29
C MET A 122 -5.77 16.70 -1.11
N ALA A 123 -6.68 15.90 -1.66
CA ALA A 123 -7.85 16.35 -2.39
C ALA A 123 -9.07 16.36 -1.46
N ASP A 124 -9.85 17.43 -1.52
CA ASP A 124 -11.16 17.61 -0.90
C ASP A 124 -12.32 17.18 -1.84
N PHE A 125 -11.96 16.54 -2.94
CA PHE A 125 -12.86 15.98 -3.96
C PHE A 125 -12.48 14.54 -4.29
N ILE A 126 -13.37 13.84 -5.01
CA ILE A 126 -13.10 12.47 -5.48
C ILE A 126 -12.13 12.53 -6.66
N CYS A 127 -10.92 12.04 -6.47
CA CYS A 127 -9.94 11.94 -7.54
C CYS A 127 -10.41 10.96 -8.63
N PRO A 128 -10.19 11.30 -9.92
CA PRO A 128 -10.53 10.40 -11.00
C PRO A 128 -9.65 9.13 -10.95
N ASN A 129 -10.25 8.00 -11.30
CA ASN A 129 -9.56 6.71 -11.26
C ASN A 129 -8.45 6.54 -12.31
N ASN A 130 -8.28 7.53 -13.19
CA ASN A 130 -7.24 7.60 -14.23
C ASN A 130 -6.24 8.75 -14.01
N CYS A 131 -6.13 9.26 -12.80
CA CYS A 131 -5.15 10.31 -12.48
C CYS A 131 -3.73 9.81 -12.74
N PRO A 132 -2.93 10.51 -13.58
CA PRO A 132 -1.55 10.11 -13.86
C PRO A 132 -0.56 10.55 -12.77
N GLU A 133 -1.02 11.20 -11.70
CA GLU A 133 -0.22 11.72 -10.58
C GLU A 133 0.98 12.57 -11.06
N PRO A 134 0.77 13.64 -11.83
CA PRO A 134 1.87 14.46 -12.34
C PRO A 134 2.73 15.01 -11.19
N ALA A 135 4.01 15.29 -11.47
CA ALA A 135 4.99 15.64 -10.43
C ALA A 135 4.64 16.96 -9.73
N ASP A 136 4.24 17.97 -10.50
CA ASP A 136 4.19 19.36 -10.02
C ASP A 136 2.78 19.87 -9.77
N LEU A 137 1.81 19.39 -10.55
CA LEU A 137 0.44 19.92 -10.53
C LEU A 137 -0.57 18.82 -10.16
N CYS A 138 -1.70 19.21 -9.58
CA CYS A 138 -2.86 18.35 -9.47
C CYS A 138 -3.50 18.18 -10.86
N PHE A 139 -3.72 16.96 -11.28
CA PHE A 139 -4.32 16.65 -12.60
C PHE A 139 -5.73 17.25 -12.78
N VAL A 140 -6.51 17.34 -11.68
CA VAL A 140 -7.89 17.84 -11.72
C VAL A 140 -7.95 19.35 -11.67
N THR A 141 -7.19 19.96 -10.75
CA THR A 141 -7.32 21.40 -10.49
C THR A 141 -6.33 22.24 -11.30
N GLY A 142 -5.30 21.63 -11.90
CA GLY A 142 -4.19 22.33 -12.55
C GLY A 142 -3.33 23.17 -11.60
N LYS A 143 -3.61 23.14 -10.29
CA LYS A 143 -2.85 23.92 -9.30
C LYS A 143 -1.62 23.17 -8.82
N PRO A 144 -0.56 23.89 -8.41
CA PRO A 144 0.59 23.29 -7.76
C PRO A 144 0.16 22.45 -6.55
N ARG A 145 0.80 21.28 -6.38
CA ARG A 145 0.60 20.45 -5.19
C ARG A 145 1.41 21.08 -4.04
N PRO A 146 0.79 21.38 -2.89
CA PRO A 146 1.49 22.06 -1.81
C PRO A 146 2.60 21.21 -1.20
N ILE A 147 2.39 19.90 -1.13
CA ILE A 147 3.32 18.93 -0.56
C ILE A 147 3.24 17.58 -1.30
N ASP A 148 4.29 16.79 -1.18
CA ASP A 148 4.26 15.36 -1.47
C ASP A 148 3.96 14.61 -0.17
N LEU A 149 2.78 14.04 -0.01
CA LEU A 149 2.29 13.45 1.24
C LEU A 149 3.24 12.40 1.82
N TYR A 150 3.84 11.54 0.97
CA TYR A 150 4.81 10.55 1.45
C TYR A 150 6.08 11.20 2.06
N LYS A 151 6.48 12.41 1.62
CA LYS A 151 7.61 13.14 2.20
C LYS A 151 7.25 13.73 3.56
N GLU A 152 6.06 14.31 3.68
CA GLU A 152 5.56 14.82 4.96
C GLU A 152 5.48 13.71 6.02
N LEU A 153 5.01 12.54 5.62
CA LEU A 153 4.95 11.39 6.51
C LEU A 153 6.35 10.89 6.94
N LEU A 154 7.34 10.95 6.05
CA LEU A 154 8.73 10.63 6.39
C LEU A 154 9.38 11.66 7.32
N ALA A 155 8.88 12.90 7.34
CA ALA A 155 9.38 14.00 8.18
C ALA A 155 8.75 14.02 9.59
N VAL A 156 7.88 13.06 9.92
CA VAL A 156 7.31 12.91 11.26
C VAL A 156 8.43 12.74 12.29
N ASP A 157 8.33 13.48 13.41
CA ASP A 157 9.33 13.41 14.48
C ASP A 157 9.41 11.98 15.08
N PRO A 158 10.55 11.29 14.95
CA PRO A 158 10.71 9.93 15.47
C PRO A 158 10.55 9.81 16.99
N ARG A 159 10.67 10.93 17.74
CA ARG A 159 10.42 10.94 19.18
C ARG A 159 8.95 10.76 19.52
N GLN A 160 8.06 11.18 18.62
CA GLN A 160 6.63 10.93 18.76
C GLN A 160 6.28 9.53 18.26
N MET A 161 6.73 9.20 17.05
CA MET A 161 6.43 7.93 16.39
C MET A 161 7.39 7.71 15.23
N THR A 162 8.03 6.56 15.18
CA THR A 162 8.97 6.23 14.09
C THR A 162 8.23 6.06 12.77
N PRO A 163 8.44 6.94 11.77
CA PRO A 163 7.79 6.81 10.48
C PRO A 163 8.42 5.70 9.64
N VAL A 164 7.59 4.78 9.17
CA VAL A 164 7.96 3.72 8.22
C VAL A 164 7.01 3.81 7.04
N ILE A 165 7.46 4.38 5.94
CA ILE A 165 6.60 4.70 4.80
C ILE A 165 6.96 3.84 3.60
N VAL A 166 6.01 3.02 3.16
CA VAL A 166 6.04 2.28 1.90
C VAL A 166 5.52 3.21 0.82
N ARG A 167 6.40 3.65 -0.06
CA ARG A 167 6.01 4.59 -1.12
C ARG A 167 5.28 3.86 -2.24
N SER A 168 4.03 4.23 -2.49
CA SER A 168 3.31 3.85 -3.71
C SER A 168 3.76 4.74 -4.88
N ARG A 169 4.16 4.11 -5.97
CA ARG A 169 4.62 4.80 -7.19
C ARG A 169 3.65 4.55 -8.32
N GLN A 170 3.45 5.55 -9.15
CA GLN A 170 2.57 5.47 -10.30
C GLN A 170 3.15 4.53 -11.38
N LEU A 171 2.44 3.44 -11.68
CA LEU A 171 2.80 2.47 -12.72
C LEU A 171 2.08 2.74 -14.03
N SER A 172 0.82 3.15 -13.93
CA SER A 172 -0.03 3.62 -15.02
C SER A 172 -1.04 4.62 -14.45
N ALA A 173 -1.76 5.35 -15.27
CA ALA A 173 -2.78 6.31 -14.80
C ALA A 173 -3.76 5.62 -13.83
N GLY A 174 -3.86 6.12 -12.61
CA GLY A 174 -4.69 5.55 -11.53
C GLY A 174 -4.25 4.16 -11.01
N VAL A 175 -3.03 3.72 -11.32
CA VAL A 175 -2.48 2.44 -10.85
C VAL A 175 -1.19 2.71 -10.10
N GLY A 176 -1.25 2.60 -8.77
CA GLY A 176 -0.10 2.70 -7.89
C GLY A 176 0.42 1.32 -7.47
N GLY A 177 1.72 1.24 -7.19
CA GLY A 177 2.35 0.03 -6.69
C GLY A 177 3.64 0.31 -5.93
N TYR A 178 4.14 -0.67 -5.23
CA TYR A 178 5.43 -0.62 -4.52
C TYR A 178 6.25 -1.88 -4.83
N ARG A 179 7.55 -1.80 -4.60
CA ARG A 179 8.44 -2.93 -4.82
C ARG A 179 8.45 -3.87 -3.62
N PRO A 180 8.69 -5.16 -3.80
CA PRO A 180 8.96 -6.09 -2.69
C PRO A 180 9.99 -5.57 -1.69
N GLY A 181 11.10 -5.03 -2.19
CA GLY A 181 12.14 -4.45 -1.36
C GLY A 181 11.65 -3.33 -0.43
N ASP A 182 10.66 -2.53 -0.83
CA ASP A 182 10.07 -1.50 0.04
C ASP A 182 9.38 -2.14 1.27
N LEU A 183 8.75 -3.33 1.11
CA LEU A 183 8.13 -4.07 2.21
C LEU A 183 9.17 -4.69 3.15
N PHE A 184 10.24 -5.30 2.59
CA PHE A 184 11.32 -5.85 3.41
C PHE A 184 12.07 -4.77 4.17
N ASP A 185 12.28 -3.61 3.57
CA ASP A 185 12.85 -2.44 4.23
C ASP A 185 11.97 -1.97 5.39
N ALA A 186 10.64 -1.93 5.17
CA ALA A 186 9.70 -1.60 6.24
C ALA A 186 9.77 -2.63 7.38
N LEU A 187 9.79 -3.92 7.08
CA LEU A 187 9.91 -4.99 8.08
C LEU A 187 11.20 -4.86 8.91
N ARG A 188 12.34 -4.59 8.26
CA ARG A 188 13.63 -4.38 8.95
C ARG A 188 13.57 -3.16 9.88
N LYS A 189 13.04 -2.03 9.41
CA LYS A 189 12.90 -0.81 10.21
C LYS A 189 11.99 -1.03 11.41
N VAL A 190 10.86 -1.69 11.22
CA VAL A 190 9.91 -2.00 12.29
C VAL A 190 10.55 -2.91 13.35
N LYS A 191 11.27 -3.97 12.95
CA LYS A 191 12.00 -4.85 13.90
C LYS A 191 13.08 -4.12 14.69
N ALA A 192 13.71 -3.11 14.10
CA ALA A 192 14.74 -2.30 14.76
C ALA A 192 14.14 -1.24 15.71
N CYS A 193 12.88 -0.89 15.57
CA CYS A 193 12.23 0.14 16.37
C CYS A 193 11.92 -0.35 17.78
N ARG A 194 12.21 0.50 18.79
CA ARG A 194 11.91 0.22 20.21
C ARG A 194 10.68 0.96 20.73
N GLY A 195 10.12 1.84 19.96
CA GLY A 195 8.98 2.69 20.30
C GLY A 195 7.76 2.50 19.41
N PRO A 196 6.82 3.46 19.46
CA PRO A 196 5.69 3.50 18.55
C PRO A 196 6.13 3.65 17.10
N VAL A 197 5.45 2.94 16.20
CA VAL A 197 5.67 2.99 14.75
C VAL A 197 4.44 3.58 14.08
N LEU A 198 4.66 4.48 13.13
CA LEU A 198 3.68 4.92 12.15
C LEU A 198 4.01 4.24 10.82
N LEU A 199 3.29 3.17 10.50
CA LEU A 199 3.38 2.56 9.18
C LEU A 199 2.42 3.23 8.23
N GLY A 200 2.91 3.66 7.09
CA GLY A 200 2.10 4.23 6.02
C GLY A 200 2.39 3.62 4.66
N THR A 201 1.35 3.43 3.85
CA THR A 201 1.49 3.33 2.41
C THR A 201 1.01 4.63 1.80
N ALA A 202 1.88 5.33 1.08
CA ALA A 202 1.57 6.68 0.60
C ALA A 202 2.10 6.93 -0.81
N CYS A 203 1.29 7.62 -1.62
CA CYS A 203 1.71 8.29 -2.83
C CYS A 203 1.91 9.79 -2.59
N ARG A 204 1.86 10.62 -3.63
CA ARG A 204 1.96 12.08 -3.49
C ARG A 204 0.72 12.71 -2.86
N CYS A 205 -0.45 12.09 -3.03
CA CYS A 205 -1.74 12.70 -2.69
C CYS A 205 -2.55 11.92 -1.66
N HIS A 206 -2.32 10.60 -1.51
CA HIS A 206 -3.13 9.73 -0.67
C HIS A 206 -2.25 8.87 0.21
N SER A 207 -2.75 8.53 1.39
CA SER A 207 -2.12 7.53 2.25
C SER A 207 -3.13 6.71 3.03
N VAL A 208 -2.67 5.54 3.48
CA VAL A 208 -3.26 4.75 4.54
C VAL A 208 -2.23 4.56 5.64
N LEU A 209 -2.63 4.76 6.90
CA LEU A 209 -1.76 4.79 8.07
C LEU A 209 -2.28 3.85 9.15
N ASP A 210 -1.39 3.07 9.74
CA ASP A 210 -1.62 2.34 10.98
C ASP A 210 -0.52 2.68 11.99
N ALA A 211 -0.91 2.93 13.24
CA ALA A 211 0.01 3.17 14.36
C ALA A 211 0.02 1.96 15.30
N PHE A 212 1.20 1.55 15.75
CA PHE A 212 1.33 0.38 16.60
C PHE A 212 2.66 0.33 17.35
N ARG A 213 2.77 -0.61 18.29
CA ARG A 213 3.99 -1.00 18.98
C ARG A 213 4.20 -2.51 18.89
N LEU A 214 5.45 -2.94 18.77
CA LEU A 214 5.81 -4.35 18.87
C LEU A 214 6.03 -4.74 20.34
N ILE A 215 5.38 -5.80 20.75
CA ILE A 215 5.57 -6.43 22.06
C ILE A 215 6.18 -7.82 21.80
N PRO A 216 7.43 -8.08 22.21
CA PRO A 216 8.02 -9.40 22.07
C PRO A 216 7.15 -10.47 22.76
N ARG A 217 6.97 -11.61 22.12
CA ARG A 217 6.36 -12.77 22.79
C ARG A 217 7.40 -13.31 23.78
N LYS A 218 6.94 -13.62 24.98
CA LYS A 218 7.80 -14.38 25.92
C LYS A 218 8.01 -15.77 25.35
N SER A 219 9.23 -16.19 25.24
CA SER A 219 9.64 -17.57 24.93
C SER A 219 9.10 -18.51 26.02
#